data_1bc2e761d4cacbf38e1fbec7aaba6009
#
_entry.id   1bc2e761d4cacbf38e1fbec7aaba6009
#
_cell.length_a   1.000
_cell.length_b   1.000
_cell.length_c   1.000
_cell.angle_alpha   90.00
_cell.angle_beta   90.00
_cell.angle_gamma   90.00
#
_symmetry.space_group_name_H-M   'P 1'
#
loop_
_entity.id
_entity.type
_entity.pdbx_description
1 polymer ?
#
loop_
_entity_poly.entity_id
_entity_poly.type
_entity_poly.pdbx_seq_one_letter_code
_entity_poly.pdbx_strand_id
1 'polypeptide(L)'
;QGTSIDMRELYFNTPARRKFLKSESTEYAWCEEVFKRIALSRADVAFSLQRDGKNVWQFPRQDLAQRINAILGSEFGQYAVSVEREVGPLHLYGIAGLPAYSRSTRDEQYFFVNGRFVRDKVLMHAVRQAYQDILHHQRHPAFVLFLDMPPEQVDVNVHPAKSEVRFRESQGIHQFVFHALHDALGATMKQGSVESVVPPTETARPAVAPIQQQTMAFSAAQPQAAYKLWEEAATVRDEFA
;
A
#
# COMPACT_ATOMS: atom_id res chain seq x y z
N GLN A 1 -33.23 -1.48 -20.86
CA GLN A 1 -33.68 -0.24 -20.22
C GLN A 1 -32.49 0.38 -19.48
N GLY A 2 -32.22 1.68 -19.67
CA GLY A 2 -31.06 2.37 -19.09
C GLY A 2 -31.33 3.86 -18.91
N THR A 3 -30.35 4.57 -18.31
CA THR A 3 -30.41 6.01 -18.07
C THR A 3 -29.20 6.66 -18.71
N SER A 4 -29.41 7.79 -19.41
CA SER A 4 -28.35 8.65 -19.89
C SER A 4 -28.42 9.99 -19.17
N ILE A 5 -27.28 10.50 -18.71
CA ILE A 5 -27.18 11.79 -18.04
C ILE A 5 -26.16 12.62 -18.80
N ASP A 6 -26.57 13.79 -19.29
CA ASP A 6 -25.72 14.76 -19.98
C ASP A 6 -25.54 16.00 -19.08
N MET A 7 -24.35 16.24 -18.60
CA MET A 7 -24.02 17.38 -17.76
C MET A 7 -23.14 18.35 -18.55
N ARG A 8 -23.69 19.52 -18.86
CA ARG A 8 -23.01 20.57 -19.64
C ARG A 8 -22.75 21.79 -18.77
N GLU A 9 -21.77 22.56 -19.17
CA GLU A 9 -21.40 23.86 -18.55
C GLU A 9 -21.29 23.78 -17.03
N LEU A 10 -20.44 22.87 -16.55
CA LEU A 10 -20.18 22.68 -15.13
C LEU A 10 -19.85 24.01 -14.44
N TYR A 11 -20.56 24.30 -13.35
CA TYR A 11 -20.48 25.57 -12.58
C TYR A 11 -20.95 26.83 -13.33
N PHE A 12 -21.81 26.71 -14.34
CA PHE A 12 -22.44 27.87 -15.00
C PHE A 12 -23.12 28.83 -14.01
N ASN A 13 -23.91 28.27 -13.08
CA ASN A 13 -24.63 29.01 -12.04
C ASN A 13 -23.81 29.33 -10.78
N THR A 14 -22.54 28.90 -10.73
CA THR A 14 -21.64 29.12 -9.60
C THR A 14 -20.24 29.54 -10.09
N PRO A 15 -20.11 30.73 -10.69
CA PRO A 15 -18.85 31.17 -11.33
C PRO A 15 -17.68 31.27 -10.35
N ALA A 16 -17.96 31.52 -9.06
CA ALA A 16 -16.94 31.48 -8.03
C ALA A 16 -16.25 30.08 -7.91
N ARG A 17 -17.03 28.99 -8.04
CA ARG A 17 -16.47 27.63 -8.04
C ARG A 17 -15.68 27.32 -9.31
N ARG A 18 -16.08 27.86 -10.45
CA ARG A 18 -15.38 27.69 -11.74
C ARG A 18 -13.92 28.20 -11.65
N LYS A 19 -13.66 29.24 -10.87
CA LYS A 19 -12.30 29.79 -10.67
C LYS A 19 -11.35 28.82 -9.92
N PHE A 20 -11.86 27.82 -9.23
CA PHE A 20 -11.06 26.83 -8.54
C PHE A 20 -10.71 25.59 -9.37
N LEU A 21 -11.25 25.47 -10.59
CA LEU A 21 -10.86 24.42 -11.51
C LEU A 21 -9.38 24.56 -11.84
N LYS A 22 -8.69 23.43 -11.83
CA LYS A 22 -7.28 23.32 -12.20
C LYS A 22 -7.14 23.17 -13.71
N SER A 23 -5.95 22.78 -14.17
CA SER A 23 -5.75 22.44 -15.58
C SER A 23 -6.63 21.24 -15.95
N GLU A 24 -7.02 21.18 -17.22
CA GLU A 24 -7.84 20.07 -17.75
C GLU A 24 -7.23 18.70 -17.45
N SER A 25 -5.90 18.56 -17.57
CA SER A 25 -5.20 17.32 -17.25
C SER A 25 -5.32 16.94 -15.76
N THR A 26 -5.28 17.92 -14.86
CA THR A 26 -5.44 17.68 -13.41
C THR A 26 -6.87 17.27 -13.07
N GLU A 27 -7.85 17.98 -13.62
CA GLU A 27 -9.28 17.64 -13.41
C GLU A 27 -9.59 16.25 -13.97
N TYR A 28 -9.06 15.93 -15.15
CA TYR A 28 -9.21 14.61 -15.74
C TYR A 28 -8.58 13.51 -14.86
N ALA A 29 -7.38 13.72 -14.35
CA ALA A 29 -6.73 12.76 -13.45
C ALA A 29 -7.58 12.48 -12.19
N TRP A 30 -8.25 13.49 -11.64
CA TRP A 30 -9.18 13.29 -10.53
C TRP A 30 -10.44 12.51 -10.95
N CYS A 31 -10.99 12.78 -12.11
CA CYS A 31 -12.12 12.01 -12.65
C CYS A 31 -11.73 10.53 -12.86
N GLU A 32 -10.56 10.30 -13.43
CA GLU A 32 -10.01 8.95 -13.64
C GLU A 32 -9.82 8.21 -12.31
N GLU A 33 -9.30 8.89 -11.28
CA GLU A 33 -9.13 8.31 -9.96
C GLU A 33 -10.48 7.95 -9.30
N VAL A 34 -11.50 8.79 -9.43
CA VAL A 34 -12.86 8.47 -8.97
C VAL A 34 -13.44 7.30 -9.74
N PHE A 35 -13.23 7.24 -11.06
CA PHE A 35 -13.66 6.13 -11.89
C PHE A 35 -13.03 4.80 -11.43
N LYS A 36 -11.71 4.77 -11.17
CA LYS A 36 -11.00 3.59 -10.65
C LYS A 36 -11.58 3.11 -9.33
N ARG A 37 -11.87 4.03 -8.40
CA ARG A 37 -12.49 3.71 -7.10
C ARG A 37 -13.86 3.07 -7.26
N ILE A 38 -14.70 3.62 -8.12
CA ILE A 38 -16.03 3.05 -8.39
C ILE A 38 -15.89 1.68 -9.07
N ALA A 39 -15.02 1.55 -10.05
CA ALA A 39 -14.79 0.29 -10.76
C ALA A 39 -14.23 -0.82 -9.85
N LEU A 40 -13.37 -0.47 -8.87
CA LEU A 40 -12.88 -1.40 -7.86
C LEU A 40 -13.98 -1.86 -6.90
N SER A 41 -14.89 -0.95 -6.49
CA SER A 41 -15.96 -1.29 -5.56
C SER A 41 -17.03 -2.21 -6.15
N ARG A 42 -17.10 -2.36 -7.48
CA ARG A 42 -18.14 -3.12 -8.19
C ARG A 42 -17.53 -3.89 -9.38
N ALA A 43 -16.71 -4.89 -9.08
CA ALA A 43 -16.11 -5.75 -10.10
C ALA A 43 -17.15 -6.52 -10.94
N ASP A 44 -18.33 -6.77 -10.35
CA ASP A 44 -19.48 -7.40 -10.97
C ASP A 44 -20.17 -6.53 -12.05
N VAL A 45 -19.80 -5.25 -12.19
CA VAL A 45 -20.34 -4.31 -13.17
C VAL A 45 -19.30 -4.00 -14.23
N ALA A 46 -19.74 -3.89 -15.48
CA ALA A 46 -18.88 -3.41 -16.58
C ALA A 46 -18.79 -1.88 -16.54
N PHE A 47 -17.59 -1.34 -16.74
CA PHE A 47 -17.31 0.09 -16.76
C PHE A 47 -16.51 0.47 -17.99
N SER A 48 -16.78 1.65 -18.53
CA SER A 48 -15.93 2.26 -19.56
C SER A 48 -15.75 3.76 -19.29
N LEU A 49 -14.55 4.26 -19.53
CA LEU A 49 -14.22 5.68 -19.49
C LEU A 49 -13.68 6.10 -20.84
N GLN A 50 -14.29 7.14 -21.39
CA GLN A 50 -13.86 7.76 -22.64
C GLN A 50 -13.40 9.19 -22.39
N ARG A 51 -12.39 9.62 -23.13
CA ARG A 51 -11.93 11.00 -23.19
C ARG A 51 -11.78 11.40 -24.66
N ASP A 52 -12.40 12.50 -25.07
CA ASP A 52 -12.32 13.03 -26.43
C ASP A 52 -12.65 11.96 -27.50
N GLY A 53 -13.69 11.15 -27.25
CA GLY A 53 -14.13 10.06 -28.13
C GLY A 53 -13.23 8.81 -28.13
N LYS A 54 -12.14 8.78 -27.35
CA LYS A 54 -11.24 7.63 -27.23
C LYS A 54 -11.49 6.87 -25.94
N ASN A 55 -11.52 5.54 -26.03
CA ASN A 55 -11.58 4.68 -24.85
C ASN A 55 -10.25 4.75 -24.11
N VAL A 56 -10.30 5.18 -22.83
CA VAL A 56 -9.15 5.17 -21.92
C VAL A 56 -9.15 3.92 -21.06
N TRP A 57 -10.32 3.60 -20.50
CA TRP A 57 -10.53 2.40 -19.69
C TRP A 57 -11.74 1.62 -20.17
N GLN A 58 -11.63 0.30 -20.15
CA GLN A 58 -12.72 -0.60 -20.46
C GLN A 58 -12.61 -1.85 -19.59
N PHE A 59 -13.53 -2.02 -18.68
CA PHE A 59 -13.58 -3.14 -17.75
C PHE A 59 -14.86 -3.96 -17.99
N PRO A 60 -14.77 -5.22 -18.42
CA PRO A 60 -15.92 -6.10 -18.44
C PRO A 60 -16.32 -6.48 -17.01
N ARG A 61 -17.43 -7.19 -16.85
CA ARG A 61 -17.72 -7.91 -15.60
C ARG A 61 -16.65 -8.97 -15.38
N GLN A 62 -16.09 -8.99 -14.18
CA GLN A 62 -14.98 -9.89 -13.86
C GLN A 62 -14.92 -10.10 -12.35
N ASP A 63 -14.10 -11.03 -11.89
CA ASP A 63 -13.83 -11.18 -10.47
C ASP A 63 -12.99 -10.02 -9.92
N LEU A 64 -12.92 -9.90 -8.59
CA LEU A 64 -12.23 -8.80 -7.92
C LEU A 64 -10.72 -8.81 -8.23
N ALA A 65 -10.08 -9.98 -8.24
CA ALA A 65 -8.65 -10.08 -8.48
C ALA A 65 -8.28 -9.64 -9.91
N GLN A 66 -9.09 -10.05 -10.90
CA GLN A 66 -8.94 -9.59 -12.28
C GLN A 66 -9.13 -8.08 -12.40
N ARG A 67 -10.12 -7.51 -11.70
CA ARG A 67 -10.37 -6.07 -11.69
C ARG A 67 -9.20 -5.30 -11.08
N ILE A 68 -8.66 -5.76 -9.97
CA ILE A 68 -7.50 -5.17 -9.32
C ILE A 68 -6.30 -5.20 -10.26
N ASN A 69 -6.02 -6.33 -10.88
CA ASN A 69 -4.92 -6.47 -11.84
C ASN A 69 -5.10 -5.58 -13.09
N ALA A 70 -6.32 -5.40 -13.55
CA ALA A 70 -6.60 -4.52 -14.69
C ALA A 70 -6.37 -3.03 -14.35
N ILE A 71 -6.50 -2.62 -13.09
CA ILE A 71 -6.34 -1.24 -12.63
C ILE A 71 -4.92 -0.95 -12.13
N LEU A 72 -4.33 -1.83 -11.32
CA LEU A 72 -2.99 -1.65 -10.73
C LEU A 72 -1.87 -2.24 -11.60
N GLY A 73 -2.22 -3.06 -12.59
CA GLY A 73 -1.27 -3.71 -13.49
C GLY A 73 -0.93 -5.15 -13.05
N SER A 74 -0.48 -5.95 -14.00
CA SER A 74 -0.13 -7.36 -13.78
C SER A 74 1.07 -7.56 -12.85
N GLU A 75 1.97 -6.58 -12.80
CA GLU A 75 3.10 -6.57 -11.87
C GLU A 75 2.63 -6.58 -10.41
N PHE A 76 1.58 -5.80 -10.08
CA PHE A 76 1.00 -5.83 -8.75
C PHE A 76 0.55 -7.24 -8.35
N GLY A 77 -0.15 -7.94 -9.24
CA GLY A 77 -0.65 -9.29 -8.97
C GLY A 77 0.46 -10.33 -8.71
N GLN A 78 1.66 -10.14 -9.29
CA GLN A 78 2.80 -11.04 -9.07
C GLN A 78 3.45 -10.83 -7.69
N TYR A 79 3.40 -9.61 -7.16
CA TYR A 79 4.02 -9.24 -5.89
C TYR A 79 2.97 -8.80 -4.87
N ALA A 80 1.89 -9.55 -4.77
CA ALA A 80 0.81 -9.27 -3.83
C ALA A 80 0.31 -10.54 -3.15
N VAL A 81 -0.28 -10.37 -1.99
CA VAL A 81 -0.85 -11.44 -1.16
C VAL A 81 -2.34 -11.19 -0.98
N SER A 82 -3.12 -12.26 -1.02
CA SER A 82 -4.52 -12.22 -0.63
C SER A 82 -4.64 -12.03 0.88
N VAL A 83 -5.48 -11.10 1.27
CA VAL A 83 -5.83 -10.84 2.67
C VAL A 83 -7.27 -11.28 2.86
N GLU A 84 -7.51 -12.14 3.84
CA GLU A 84 -8.85 -12.57 4.22
C GLU A 84 -8.89 -12.89 5.70
N ARG A 85 -9.79 -12.22 6.43
CA ARG A 85 -9.99 -12.46 7.86
C ARG A 85 -11.42 -12.13 8.24
N GLU A 86 -12.04 -13.06 8.95
CA GLU A 86 -13.38 -12.89 9.51
C GLU A 86 -13.33 -13.07 11.03
N VAL A 87 -13.92 -12.12 11.76
CA VAL A 87 -14.07 -12.20 13.22
C VAL A 87 -15.41 -11.61 13.63
N GLY A 88 -16.33 -12.46 14.05
CA GLY A 88 -17.71 -12.05 14.35
C GLY A 88 -18.35 -11.40 13.11
N PRO A 89 -18.86 -10.17 13.22
CA PRO A 89 -19.51 -9.49 12.11
C PRO A 89 -18.54 -8.70 11.21
N LEU A 90 -17.24 -8.77 11.46
CA LEU A 90 -16.22 -8.06 10.69
C LEU A 90 -15.61 -9.01 9.67
N HIS A 91 -15.59 -8.60 8.41
CA HIS A 91 -14.93 -9.32 7.32
C HIS A 91 -14.01 -8.37 6.56
N LEU A 92 -12.71 -8.63 6.62
CA LEU A 92 -11.68 -7.94 5.84
C LEU A 92 -11.20 -8.85 4.73
N TYR A 93 -11.24 -8.38 3.49
CA TYR A 93 -10.76 -9.12 2.33
C TYR A 93 -10.12 -8.18 1.30
N GLY A 94 -9.35 -8.73 0.38
CA GLY A 94 -8.70 -8.00 -0.69
C GLY A 94 -7.29 -8.46 -0.98
N ILE A 95 -6.48 -7.55 -1.51
CA ILE A 95 -5.11 -7.83 -1.95
C ILE A 95 -4.18 -6.75 -1.41
N ALA A 96 -3.04 -7.16 -0.85
CA ALA A 96 -2.01 -6.29 -0.31
C ALA A 96 -0.67 -6.56 -1.00
N GLY A 97 0.01 -5.51 -1.47
CA GLY A 97 1.30 -5.62 -2.14
C GLY A 97 2.42 -6.04 -1.19
N LEU A 98 3.26 -6.95 -1.62
CA LEU A 98 4.50 -7.30 -0.91
C LEU A 98 5.49 -6.14 -0.94
N PRO A 99 6.50 -6.10 -0.07
CA PRO A 99 7.51 -5.04 -0.04
C PRO A 99 8.21 -4.79 -1.37
N ALA A 100 8.37 -5.83 -2.19
CA ALA A 100 8.94 -5.72 -3.53
C ALA A 100 8.13 -4.79 -4.45
N TYR A 101 6.80 -4.75 -4.28
CA TYR A 101 5.91 -3.84 -4.99
C TYR A 101 5.52 -2.64 -4.11
N SER A 102 6.48 -1.86 -3.69
CA SER A 102 6.21 -0.63 -2.92
C SER A 102 6.36 0.61 -3.78
N ARG A 103 5.62 1.68 -3.47
CA ARG A 103 5.57 2.92 -4.24
C ARG A 103 6.22 4.07 -3.47
N SER A 104 6.68 5.10 -4.20
CA SER A 104 7.13 6.37 -3.61
C SER A 104 5.95 7.29 -3.24
N THR A 105 4.79 7.07 -3.84
CA THR A 105 3.54 7.82 -3.64
C THR A 105 2.47 6.95 -3.01
N ARG A 106 1.35 7.58 -2.57
CA ARG A 106 0.21 6.90 -1.95
C ARG A 106 -0.97 6.71 -2.92
N ASP A 107 -0.70 6.67 -4.22
CA ASP A 107 -1.74 6.71 -5.24
C ASP A 107 -2.46 5.36 -5.41
N GLU A 108 -1.80 4.25 -5.04
CA GLU A 108 -2.33 2.89 -5.15
C GLU A 108 -2.80 2.34 -3.79
N GLN A 109 -3.47 3.18 -2.99
CA GLN A 109 -4.00 2.81 -1.68
C GLN A 109 -5.53 2.92 -1.68
N TYR A 110 -6.20 1.79 -1.84
CA TYR A 110 -7.66 1.73 -1.90
C TYR A 110 -8.21 0.94 -0.71
N PHE A 111 -8.94 1.63 0.15
CA PHE A 111 -9.66 1.01 1.26
C PHE A 111 -11.15 1.29 1.12
N PHE A 112 -11.95 0.25 1.26
CA PHE A 112 -13.40 0.33 1.18
C PHE A 112 -14.03 -0.14 2.48
N VAL A 113 -15.03 0.56 2.97
CA VAL A 113 -15.89 0.15 4.10
C VAL A 113 -17.30 0.05 3.59
N ASN A 114 -17.91 -1.15 3.68
CA ASN A 114 -19.23 -1.46 3.13
C ASN A 114 -19.39 -0.98 1.67
N GLY A 115 -18.37 -1.25 0.84
CA GLY A 115 -18.32 -0.86 -0.57
C GLY A 115 -18.03 0.61 -0.85
N ARG A 116 -17.85 1.46 0.18
CA ARG A 116 -17.51 2.88 0.04
C ARG A 116 -16.03 3.11 0.18
N PHE A 117 -15.41 3.80 -0.76
CA PHE A 117 -14.03 4.24 -0.65
C PHE A 117 -13.84 5.22 0.51
N VAL A 118 -12.83 4.96 1.35
CA VAL A 118 -12.50 5.78 2.52
C VAL A 118 -11.00 6.05 2.62
N ARG A 119 -10.65 7.20 3.18
CA ARG A 119 -9.27 7.57 3.59
C ARG A 119 -9.28 7.89 5.07
N ASP A 120 -9.53 6.89 5.88
CA ASP A 120 -9.63 7.04 7.33
C ASP A 120 -8.26 6.88 8.01
N LYS A 121 -8.02 7.67 9.06
CA LYS A 121 -6.74 7.71 9.77
C LYS A 121 -6.47 6.42 10.55
N VAL A 122 -7.51 5.81 11.14
CA VAL A 122 -7.40 4.57 11.92
C VAL A 122 -6.97 3.42 11.01
N LEU A 123 -7.65 3.28 9.87
CA LEU A 123 -7.35 2.25 8.87
C LEU A 123 -5.94 2.43 8.27
N MET A 124 -5.61 3.67 7.87
CA MET A 124 -4.28 3.97 7.32
C MET A 124 -3.16 3.77 8.34
N HIS A 125 -3.43 4.01 9.62
CA HIS A 125 -2.46 3.74 10.69
C HIS A 125 -2.25 2.25 10.90
N ALA A 126 -3.33 1.46 10.92
CA ALA A 126 -3.25 0.00 11.03
C ALA A 126 -2.45 -0.63 9.88
N VAL A 127 -2.74 -0.20 8.64
CA VAL A 127 -1.97 -0.63 7.45
C VAL A 127 -0.49 -0.25 7.60
N ARG A 128 -0.19 1.00 7.94
CA ARG A 128 1.20 1.46 8.10
C ARG A 128 1.95 0.65 9.16
N GLN A 129 1.30 0.36 10.28
CA GLN A 129 1.90 -0.43 11.36
C GLN A 129 2.18 -1.87 10.90
N ALA A 130 1.27 -2.50 10.14
CA ALA A 130 1.49 -3.85 9.61
C ALA A 130 2.70 -3.93 8.65
N TYR A 131 3.05 -2.82 8.01
CA TYR A 131 4.19 -2.74 7.11
C TYR A 131 5.46 -2.15 7.73
N GLN A 132 5.41 -1.71 8.99
CA GLN A 132 6.47 -0.92 9.62
C GLN A 132 7.84 -1.60 9.58
N ASP A 133 7.89 -2.91 9.85
CA ASP A 133 9.13 -3.67 9.96
C ASP A 133 9.63 -4.21 8.61
N ILE A 134 8.83 -4.11 7.56
CA ILE A 134 9.11 -4.72 6.25
C ILE A 134 9.26 -3.71 5.11
N LEU A 135 8.87 -2.46 5.31
CA LEU A 135 9.02 -1.39 4.33
C LEU A 135 9.99 -0.31 4.81
N HIS A 136 10.85 0.14 3.91
CA HIS A 136 11.67 1.33 4.17
C HIS A 136 10.80 2.57 4.36
N HIS A 137 11.20 3.48 5.26
CA HIS A 137 10.41 4.64 5.72
C HIS A 137 9.86 5.56 4.63
N GLN A 138 10.48 5.61 3.47
CA GLN A 138 10.06 6.45 2.33
C GLN A 138 9.18 5.72 1.31
N ARG A 139 8.85 4.45 1.57
CA ARG A 139 8.04 3.64 0.65
C ARG A 139 6.63 3.45 1.22
N HIS A 140 5.67 3.33 0.31
CA HIS A 140 4.27 3.13 0.65
C HIS A 140 3.78 1.81 0.07
N PRO A 141 3.01 1.01 0.83
CA PRO A 141 2.39 -0.19 0.28
C PRO A 141 1.28 0.18 -0.70
N ALA A 142 1.14 -0.61 -1.76
CA ALA A 142 -0.03 -0.61 -2.60
C ALA A 142 -1.01 -1.67 -2.09
N PHE A 143 -2.29 -1.38 -2.08
CA PHE A 143 -3.32 -2.34 -1.63
C PHE A 143 -4.71 -1.97 -2.13
N VAL A 144 -5.57 -2.98 -2.21
CA VAL A 144 -7.01 -2.85 -2.40
C VAL A 144 -7.69 -3.71 -1.33
N LEU A 145 -8.26 -3.10 -0.32
CA LEU A 145 -8.85 -3.75 0.85
C LEU A 145 -10.31 -3.36 1.03
N PHE A 146 -11.10 -4.33 1.44
CA PHE A 146 -12.53 -4.18 1.72
C PHE A 146 -12.80 -4.64 3.15
N LEU A 147 -13.51 -3.81 3.90
CA LEU A 147 -13.99 -4.12 5.24
C LEU A 147 -15.51 -4.07 5.23
N ASP A 148 -16.13 -5.23 5.39
CA ASP A 148 -17.55 -5.33 5.62
C ASP A 148 -17.84 -5.43 7.12
N MET A 149 -18.78 -4.64 7.60
CA MET A 149 -19.12 -4.51 9.00
C MET A 149 -20.55 -4.04 9.20
N PRO A 150 -21.19 -4.26 10.37
CA PRO A 150 -22.51 -3.75 10.66
C PRO A 150 -22.60 -2.23 10.48
N PRO A 151 -23.57 -1.72 9.72
CA PRO A 151 -23.69 -0.29 9.44
C PRO A 151 -23.82 0.59 10.70
N GLU A 152 -24.40 0.05 11.79
CA GLU A 152 -24.58 0.73 13.07
C GLU A 152 -23.27 0.93 13.84
N GLN A 153 -22.17 0.29 13.43
CA GLN A 153 -20.85 0.43 14.05
C GLN A 153 -19.98 1.46 13.34
N VAL A 154 -20.45 2.02 12.22
CA VAL A 154 -19.73 3.03 11.45
C VAL A 154 -20.60 4.21 11.09
N ASP A 155 -20.15 5.42 11.44
CA ASP A 155 -20.78 6.67 10.98
C ASP A 155 -20.01 7.20 9.77
N VAL A 156 -20.71 7.35 8.65
CA VAL A 156 -20.15 7.86 7.38
C VAL A 156 -20.42 9.35 7.18
N ASN A 157 -21.20 9.98 8.06
CA ASN A 157 -21.58 11.39 7.95
C ASN A 157 -20.64 12.30 8.77
N VAL A 158 -19.34 12.09 8.66
CA VAL A 158 -18.32 12.83 9.40
C VAL A 158 -17.73 13.97 8.58
N HIS A 159 -17.58 13.78 7.28
CA HIS A 159 -16.95 14.75 6.37
C HIS A 159 -17.85 15.02 5.16
N PRO A 160 -17.92 16.26 4.62
CA PRO A 160 -18.75 16.58 3.45
C PRO A 160 -18.48 15.69 2.23
N ALA A 161 -17.22 15.36 1.97
CA ALA A 161 -16.83 14.45 0.89
C ALA A 161 -17.04 12.97 1.23
N LYS A 162 -17.47 12.65 2.47
CA LYS A 162 -17.73 11.28 2.96
C LYS A 162 -16.56 10.32 2.74
N SER A 163 -15.35 10.85 2.72
CA SER A 163 -14.10 10.08 2.59
C SER A 163 -13.54 9.62 3.93
N GLU A 164 -14.01 10.20 5.03
CA GLU A 164 -13.67 9.80 6.40
C GLU A 164 -14.90 9.16 7.04
N VAL A 165 -14.65 8.19 7.90
CA VAL A 165 -15.67 7.49 8.68
C VAL A 165 -15.31 7.53 10.15
N ARG A 166 -16.30 7.35 11.02
CA ARG A 166 -16.08 7.23 12.46
C ARG A 166 -16.52 5.85 12.91
N PHE A 167 -15.59 5.06 13.41
CA PHE A 167 -15.88 3.76 13.99
C PHE A 167 -16.29 3.91 15.45
N ARG A 168 -17.28 3.13 15.86
CA ARG A 168 -17.72 3.06 17.25
C ARG A 168 -16.60 2.51 18.15
N GLU A 169 -15.90 1.47 17.66
CA GLU A 169 -14.79 0.79 18.32
C GLU A 169 -13.50 0.92 17.51
N SER A 170 -12.97 2.14 17.41
CA SER A 170 -11.81 2.45 16.57
C SER A 170 -10.58 1.60 16.88
N GLN A 171 -10.33 1.30 18.16
CA GLN A 171 -9.19 0.47 18.57
C GLN A 171 -9.36 -0.99 18.15
N GLY A 172 -10.57 -1.54 18.28
CA GLY A 172 -10.88 -2.90 17.82
C GLY A 172 -10.70 -3.04 16.31
N ILE A 173 -11.19 -2.08 15.52
CA ILE A 173 -11.02 -2.05 14.06
C ILE A 173 -9.54 -1.92 13.68
N HIS A 174 -8.79 -1.05 14.36
CA HIS A 174 -7.35 -0.91 14.14
C HIS A 174 -6.61 -2.25 14.33
N GLN A 175 -6.84 -2.91 15.47
CA GLN A 175 -6.19 -4.19 15.77
C GLN A 175 -6.62 -5.29 14.79
N PHE A 176 -7.89 -5.34 14.42
CA PHE A 176 -8.42 -6.31 13.47
C PHE A 176 -7.71 -6.20 12.11
N VAL A 177 -7.63 -4.99 11.55
CA VAL A 177 -6.97 -4.72 10.27
C VAL A 177 -5.47 -4.97 10.35
N PHE A 178 -4.82 -4.54 11.45
CA PHE A 178 -3.39 -4.78 11.68
C PHE A 178 -3.06 -6.27 11.66
N HIS A 179 -3.77 -7.08 12.48
CA HIS A 179 -3.50 -8.51 12.56
C HIS A 179 -3.79 -9.24 11.24
N ALA A 180 -4.86 -8.88 10.53
CA ALA A 180 -5.16 -9.48 9.24
C ALA A 180 -4.03 -9.29 8.22
N LEU A 181 -3.50 -8.07 8.13
CA LEU A 181 -2.38 -7.77 7.24
C LEU A 181 -1.07 -8.38 7.71
N HIS A 182 -0.76 -8.28 9.00
CA HIS A 182 0.46 -8.84 9.58
C HIS A 182 0.54 -10.36 9.36
N ASP A 183 -0.57 -11.07 9.59
CA ASP A 183 -0.63 -12.53 9.40
C ASP A 183 -0.48 -12.90 7.92
N ALA A 184 -1.16 -12.20 7.00
CA ALA A 184 -1.08 -12.44 5.56
C ALA A 184 0.34 -12.19 5.02
N LEU A 185 0.96 -11.08 5.40
CA LEU A 185 2.33 -10.73 4.99
C LEU A 185 3.36 -11.70 5.59
N GLY A 186 3.22 -12.05 6.86
CA GLY A 186 4.11 -12.96 7.56
C GLY A 186 4.07 -14.40 7.03
N ALA A 187 2.92 -14.90 6.63
CA ALA A 187 2.76 -16.22 6.02
C ALA A 187 3.53 -16.32 4.69
N THR A 188 3.41 -15.31 3.85
CA THR A 188 4.07 -15.29 2.53
C THR A 188 5.59 -15.17 2.65
N MET A 189 6.09 -14.38 3.61
CA MET A 189 7.54 -14.25 3.84
C MET A 189 8.17 -15.54 4.34
N LYS A 190 7.44 -16.34 5.14
CA LYS A 190 7.90 -17.65 5.59
C LYS A 190 7.93 -18.68 4.46
N GLN A 191 6.99 -18.65 3.54
CA GLN A 191 6.96 -19.56 2.38
C GLN A 191 8.08 -19.26 1.37
N GLY A 192 8.42 -17.99 1.14
CA GLY A 192 9.55 -17.61 0.28
C GLY A 192 10.93 -18.00 0.82
N SER A 193 11.04 -18.32 2.11
CA SER A 193 12.28 -18.78 2.74
C SER A 193 12.49 -20.30 2.62
N VAL A 194 11.52 -21.06 2.17
CA VAL A 194 11.55 -22.55 2.14
C VAL A 194 11.86 -23.11 0.74
N GLU A 195 11.84 -22.30 -0.30
CA GLU A 195 12.08 -22.76 -1.69
C GLU A 195 13.56 -22.75 -2.13
N SER A 196 14.51 -22.80 -1.19
CA SER A 196 15.94 -23.03 -1.47
C SER A 196 16.48 -24.31 -0.84
N VAL A 197 15.67 -25.34 -0.71
CA VAL A 197 16.18 -26.68 -0.44
C VAL A 197 16.15 -27.47 -1.75
N VAL A 198 17.17 -27.29 -2.58
CA VAL A 198 17.52 -28.24 -3.61
C VAL A 198 17.89 -29.56 -2.90
N PRO A 199 17.19 -30.70 -3.15
CA PRO A 199 17.63 -31.96 -2.60
C PRO A 199 19.02 -32.30 -3.20
N PRO A 200 19.98 -32.75 -2.41
CA PRO A 200 21.28 -33.13 -2.93
C PRO A 200 21.11 -34.37 -3.82
N THR A 201 21.29 -34.20 -5.13
CA THR A 201 21.50 -35.31 -6.03
C THR A 201 22.83 -35.94 -5.63
N GLU A 202 22.77 -37.18 -5.11
CA GLU A 202 23.95 -38.02 -4.90
C GLU A 202 24.62 -38.31 -6.25
N THR A 203 25.69 -37.58 -6.53
CA THR A 203 26.68 -38.01 -7.52
C THR A 203 28.02 -38.08 -6.84
N ALA A 204 28.66 -39.26 -7.01
CA ALA A 204 29.87 -39.71 -6.40
C ALA A 204 31.01 -38.67 -6.35
N ARG A 205 31.65 -38.54 -5.18
CA ARG A 205 32.84 -37.74 -4.93
C ARG A 205 34.08 -38.40 -5.47
N PRO A 206 35.01 -37.64 -6.07
CA PRO A 206 36.44 -37.91 -5.90
C PRO A 206 36.94 -37.14 -4.66
N ALA A 207 37.75 -37.81 -3.83
CA ALA A 207 38.33 -37.28 -2.64
C ALA A 207 39.28 -36.13 -2.97
N VAL A 208 39.06 -34.95 -2.40
CA VAL A 208 40.02 -33.83 -2.43
C VAL A 208 40.44 -33.53 -1.00
N ALA A 209 41.77 -33.43 -0.81
CA ALA A 209 42.43 -33.19 0.47
C ALA A 209 42.00 -31.89 1.16
N PRO A 210 42.07 -31.81 2.50
CA PRO A 210 41.64 -30.64 3.25
C PRO A 210 42.60 -29.46 3.00
N ILE A 211 42.00 -28.36 2.48
CA ILE A 211 42.69 -27.05 2.41
C ILE A 211 42.65 -26.47 3.82
N GLN A 212 43.83 -26.26 4.41
CA GLN A 212 43.96 -25.54 5.67
C GLN A 212 43.59 -24.06 5.47
N GLN A 213 42.55 -23.63 6.13
CA GLN A 213 42.15 -22.24 6.20
C GLN A 213 43.08 -21.45 7.09
N GLN A 214 43.91 -20.59 6.51
CA GLN A 214 44.72 -19.64 7.27
C GLN A 214 43.81 -18.58 7.88
N THR A 215 43.76 -18.53 9.20
CA THR A 215 43.13 -17.45 9.96
C THR A 215 43.97 -16.18 9.77
N MET A 216 43.43 -15.20 9.06
CA MET A 216 43.96 -13.84 9.06
C MET A 216 43.74 -13.21 10.44
N ALA A 217 44.80 -12.98 11.17
CA ALA A 217 44.78 -12.18 12.38
C ALA A 217 44.67 -10.70 11.98
N PHE A 218 43.51 -10.10 12.16
CA PHE A 218 43.35 -8.65 12.11
C PHE A 218 43.98 -8.02 13.36
N SER A 219 45.16 -7.43 13.22
CA SER A 219 45.72 -6.54 14.24
C SER A 219 44.97 -5.21 14.16
N ALA A 220 44.09 -4.96 15.11
CA ALA A 220 43.47 -3.66 15.29
C ALA A 220 44.46 -2.70 15.94
N ALA A 221 45.29 -2.02 15.13
CA ALA A 221 46.00 -0.85 15.58
C ALA A 221 45.00 0.29 15.73
N GLN A 222 44.63 0.60 16.97
CA GLN A 222 43.82 1.80 17.28
C GLN A 222 44.65 3.05 16.97
N PRO A 223 44.17 3.99 16.17
CA PRO A 223 44.84 5.27 16.01
C PRO A 223 44.54 6.18 17.21
N GLN A 224 45.48 6.20 18.18
CA GLN A 224 45.42 7.17 19.29
C GLN A 224 45.56 8.64 18.84
N ALA A 225 45.80 8.87 17.56
CA ALA A 225 45.93 10.21 16.98
C ALA A 225 44.58 10.97 16.82
N ALA A 226 43.46 10.29 16.76
CA ALA A 226 42.17 10.96 16.58
C ALA A 226 41.60 11.56 17.88
N TYR A 227 42.02 11.06 19.04
CA TYR A 227 41.54 11.57 20.35
C TYR A 227 42.23 12.89 20.72
N LYS A 228 43.51 13.10 20.35
CA LYS A 228 44.23 14.36 20.67
C LYS A 228 43.71 15.58 19.91
N LEU A 229 43.23 15.39 18.68
CA LEU A 229 42.67 16.47 17.90
C LEU A 229 41.29 16.97 18.42
N TRP A 230 40.58 16.15 19.19
CA TRP A 230 39.30 16.53 19.82
C TRP A 230 39.49 17.31 21.12
N GLU A 231 40.54 17.01 21.88
CA GLU A 231 40.88 17.75 23.12
C GLU A 231 41.43 19.15 22.82
N GLU A 232 42.23 19.33 21.77
CA GLU A 232 42.72 20.66 21.36
C GLU A 232 41.61 21.55 20.77
N ALA A 233 40.57 20.99 20.15
CA ALA A 233 39.44 21.76 19.64
C ALA A 233 38.45 22.20 20.73
N ALA A 234 38.45 21.54 21.88
CA ALA A 234 37.58 21.89 23.01
C ALA A 234 38.16 23.06 23.86
N THR A 235 39.48 23.19 23.93
CA THR A 235 40.14 24.25 24.73
C THR A 235 40.15 25.63 24.04
N VAL A 236 39.97 25.71 22.73
CA VAL A 236 39.91 26.99 21.98
C VAL A 236 38.54 27.65 22.06
N ARG A 237 37.52 26.98 22.60
CA ARG A 237 36.13 27.49 22.66
C ARG A 237 35.86 28.30 23.95
N ASP A 238 36.69 28.17 24.97
CA ASP A 238 36.50 28.89 26.26
C ASP A 238 37.28 30.21 26.38
N GLU A 239 38.02 30.60 25.31
CA GLU A 239 38.77 31.87 25.33
C GLU A 239 38.08 33.03 24.60
N PHE A 240 36.84 32.82 24.10
CA PHE A 240 36.03 33.88 23.47
C PHE A 240 34.57 33.90 24.00
N ALA A 241 34.41 33.85 25.33
CA ALA A 241 33.13 34.15 25.97
C ALA A 241 33.30 35.32 26.98
#